data_6e01b4aee5bfc6aafd651c64789b0bc0
#
_entry.id   6e01b4aee5bfc6aafd651c64789b0bc0
#
_cell.length_a   1.000
_cell.length_b   1.000
_cell.length_c   1.000
_cell.angle_alpha   90.00
_cell.angle_beta   90.00
_cell.angle_gamma   90.00
#
_symmetry.space_group_name_H-M   'P 1'
#
loop_
_entity.id
_entity.type
_entity.pdbx_description
1 polymer ?
#
loop_
_entity_poly.entity_id
_entity_poly.type
_entity_poly.pdbx_seq_one_letter_code
_entity_poly.pdbx_strand_id
1 'polypeptide(L)'
;MKKIYYLLSLLLVVCFTSCELDNYEAPNINLVGKVVYNGRQIYVRNNQVTFRLYEPGWELSSSTYMDVQVAQDGTFSAGVYAGKTYKLIRQNNLGPWVNHTVNDTITVNNYHGEVIEMPVTPYYLLDDAAANCNGRLVTASCKITEVTPGQNIEKVGLYVGRNIIVDDVRNLGEGGYKETNAVQAGQTVSLQVDLSGFSINSTNTSLPQTGFVYARMGLKVTGIDAMIFTEPFKLAFSE
;
A
#
# COMPACT_ATOMS: atom_id res chain seq x y z
N MET A 1 32.11 0.57 -60.03
CA MET A 1 32.03 1.45 -58.85
C MET A 1 30.67 2.14 -58.70
N LYS A 2 30.10 2.80 -59.71
CA LYS A 2 28.80 3.49 -59.65
C LYS A 2 27.64 2.59 -59.17
N LYS A 3 27.59 1.31 -59.56
CA LYS A 3 26.53 0.36 -59.14
C LYS A 3 26.57 0.05 -57.65
N ILE A 4 27.74 0.09 -57.01
CA ILE A 4 27.87 -0.15 -55.55
C ILE A 4 27.31 1.03 -54.75
N TYR A 5 27.48 2.24 -55.21
CA TYR A 5 26.92 3.42 -54.54
C TYR A 5 25.38 3.43 -54.62
N TYR A 6 24.77 2.98 -55.71
CA TYR A 6 23.32 2.84 -55.79
C TYR A 6 22.79 1.75 -54.86
N LEU A 7 23.51 0.63 -54.73
CA LEU A 7 23.14 -0.44 -53.80
C LEU A 7 23.25 0.02 -52.34
N LEU A 8 24.31 0.76 -52.03
CA LEU A 8 24.53 1.31 -50.69
C LEU A 8 23.48 2.38 -50.33
N SER A 9 23.12 3.25 -51.28
CA SER A 9 22.08 4.27 -51.09
C SER A 9 20.69 3.65 -50.92
N LEU A 10 20.39 2.58 -51.68
CA LEU A 10 19.13 1.84 -51.54
C LEU A 10 19.04 1.13 -50.19
N LEU A 11 20.15 0.53 -49.73
CA LEU A 11 20.23 -0.09 -48.41
C LEU A 11 20.04 0.94 -47.29
N LEU A 12 20.60 2.14 -47.42
CA LEU A 12 20.45 3.22 -46.45
C LEU A 12 19.00 3.69 -46.35
N VAL A 13 18.28 3.80 -47.46
CA VAL A 13 16.86 4.21 -47.49
C VAL A 13 15.97 3.18 -46.80
N VAL A 14 16.24 1.88 -46.96
CA VAL A 14 15.49 0.79 -46.31
C VAL A 14 15.69 0.79 -44.81
N CYS A 15 16.87 1.20 -44.28
CA CYS A 15 17.11 1.31 -42.85
C CYS A 15 16.30 2.42 -42.16
N PHE A 16 15.90 3.47 -42.90
CA PHE A 16 15.10 4.55 -42.30
C PHE A 16 13.60 4.27 -42.29
N THR A 17 13.10 3.27 -43.00
CA THR A 17 11.67 2.88 -42.96
C THR A 17 11.36 1.81 -41.93
N SER A 18 12.37 1.31 -41.18
CA SER A 18 12.22 0.23 -40.19
C SER A 18 11.86 0.71 -38.79
N CYS A 19 11.78 2.02 -38.54
CA CYS A 19 11.20 2.54 -37.30
C CYS A 19 9.71 2.84 -37.54
N GLU A 20 8.86 1.83 -37.51
CA GLU A 20 7.49 2.06 -37.11
C GLU A 20 7.56 2.51 -35.66
N LEU A 21 7.33 3.80 -35.42
CA LEU A 21 7.04 4.31 -34.11
C LEU A 21 5.84 3.51 -33.59
N ASP A 22 6.03 2.85 -32.48
CA ASP A 22 4.95 2.20 -31.76
C ASP A 22 3.94 3.30 -31.38
N ASN A 23 2.93 3.49 -32.22
CA ASN A 23 1.87 4.48 -32.03
C ASN A 23 0.77 4.00 -31.10
N TYR A 24 1.07 3.09 -30.18
CA TYR A 24 0.14 2.75 -29.13
C TYR A 24 -0.11 3.99 -28.26
N GLU A 25 -1.36 4.43 -28.22
CA GLU A 25 -1.76 5.49 -27.31
C GLU A 25 -1.46 5.06 -25.88
N ALA A 26 -0.86 5.96 -25.09
CA ALA A 26 -0.63 5.70 -23.67
C ALA A 26 -1.96 5.56 -22.93
N PRO A 27 -2.01 4.84 -21.80
CA PRO A 27 -3.17 4.83 -20.92
C PRO A 27 -3.65 6.25 -20.63
N ASN A 28 -4.95 6.49 -20.80
CA ASN A 28 -5.53 7.84 -20.80
C ASN A 28 -6.37 8.15 -19.56
N ILE A 29 -6.54 7.18 -18.66
CA ILE A 29 -7.27 7.33 -17.39
C ILE A 29 -6.61 6.50 -16.30
N ASN A 30 -6.78 6.92 -15.03
CA ASN A 30 -6.37 6.11 -13.89
C ASN A 30 -7.57 5.33 -13.36
N LEU A 31 -7.44 4.00 -13.30
CA LEU A 31 -8.30 3.16 -12.48
C LEU A 31 -7.94 3.43 -11.03
N VAL A 32 -8.87 3.95 -10.25
CA VAL A 32 -8.67 4.32 -8.85
C VAL A 32 -9.62 3.56 -7.95
N GLY A 33 -9.16 3.24 -6.75
CA GLY A 33 -10.02 2.54 -5.79
C GLY A 33 -9.48 2.59 -4.38
N LYS A 34 -10.23 1.98 -3.46
CA LYS A 34 -9.89 1.87 -2.05
C LYS A 34 -10.32 0.51 -1.49
N VAL A 35 -9.57 0.02 -0.51
CA VAL A 35 -9.90 -1.18 0.25
C VAL A 35 -10.87 -0.79 1.36
N VAL A 36 -12.00 -1.53 1.47
CA VAL A 36 -13.06 -1.19 2.44
C VAL A 36 -13.58 -2.41 3.18
N TYR A 37 -14.03 -2.18 4.42
CA TYR A 37 -14.84 -3.09 5.20
C TYR A 37 -16.03 -2.33 5.80
N ASN A 38 -17.25 -2.71 5.43
CA ASN A 38 -18.47 -2.03 5.86
C ASN A 38 -18.43 -0.50 5.64
N GLY A 39 -17.90 -0.06 4.48
CA GLY A 39 -17.75 1.36 4.14
C GLY A 39 -16.56 2.06 4.83
N ARG A 40 -15.89 1.43 5.78
CA ARG A 40 -14.67 1.93 6.41
C ARG A 40 -13.45 1.59 5.56
N GLN A 41 -12.59 2.56 5.31
CA GLN A 41 -11.32 2.37 4.64
C GLN A 41 -10.34 1.58 5.51
N ILE A 42 -9.64 0.63 4.90
CA ILE A 42 -8.67 -0.23 5.59
C ILE A 42 -7.27 0.23 5.25
N TYR A 43 -6.50 0.55 6.27
CA TYR A 43 -5.13 0.99 6.18
C TYR A 43 -4.17 -0.19 6.28
N VAL A 44 -3.17 -0.23 5.42
CA VAL A 44 -2.18 -1.31 5.34
C VAL A 44 -0.75 -0.76 5.34
N ARG A 45 0.24 -1.63 5.26
CA ARG A 45 1.61 -1.20 4.97
C ARG A 45 1.72 -0.78 3.51
N ASN A 46 2.39 0.34 3.26
CA ASN A 46 2.55 0.90 1.92
C ASN A 46 3.21 -0.10 0.96
N ASN A 47 2.57 -0.35 -0.18
CA ASN A 47 3.05 -1.22 -1.25
C ASN A 47 3.33 -2.69 -0.84
N GLN A 48 2.68 -3.19 0.20
CA GLN A 48 2.79 -4.60 0.58
C GLN A 48 1.67 -5.44 -0.03
N VAL A 49 0.47 -4.90 -0.03
CA VAL A 49 -0.69 -5.56 -0.62
C VAL A 49 -0.74 -5.25 -2.11
N THR A 50 -0.98 -6.28 -2.92
CA THR A 50 -1.07 -6.17 -4.37
C THR A 50 -2.31 -6.85 -4.88
N PHE A 51 -3.03 -6.20 -5.79
CA PHE A 51 -4.11 -6.78 -6.58
C PHE A 51 -3.61 -7.09 -7.99
N ARG A 52 -4.27 -8.02 -8.68
CA ARG A 52 -4.02 -8.27 -10.10
C ARG A 52 -5.14 -7.70 -10.94
N LEU A 53 -4.76 -6.88 -11.91
CA LEU A 53 -5.64 -6.28 -12.88
C LEU A 53 -5.49 -6.98 -14.23
N TYR A 54 -6.60 -7.46 -14.77
CA TYR A 54 -6.67 -8.11 -16.07
C TYR A 54 -7.56 -7.30 -17.01
N GLU A 55 -7.16 -7.19 -18.26
CA GLU A 55 -8.00 -6.71 -19.34
C GLU A 55 -8.46 -7.92 -20.16
N PRO A 56 -9.77 -8.28 -20.20
CA PRO A 56 -10.29 -9.38 -21.01
C PRO A 56 -9.98 -9.19 -22.48
N GLY A 57 -9.52 -10.25 -23.13
CA GLY A 57 -9.11 -10.22 -24.54
C GLY A 57 -7.61 -9.97 -24.76
N TRP A 58 -6.87 -9.60 -23.73
CA TRP A 58 -5.40 -9.49 -23.76
C TRP A 58 -4.70 -10.70 -23.14
N GLU A 59 -5.44 -11.77 -22.91
CA GLU A 59 -4.96 -12.99 -22.31
C GLU A 59 -4.09 -13.79 -23.30
N LEU A 60 -2.86 -13.33 -23.55
CA LEU A 60 -1.86 -14.10 -24.31
C LEU A 60 -1.39 -15.32 -23.54
N SER A 61 -1.55 -15.32 -22.21
CA SER A 61 -1.32 -16.44 -21.32
C SER A 61 -2.06 -16.19 -19.98
N SER A 62 -2.22 -17.22 -19.16
CA SER A 62 -2.82 -17.12 -17.81
C SER A 62 -2.04 -16.20 -16.83
N SER A 63 -0.92 -15.65 -17.26
CA SER A 63 -0.03 -14.78 -16.48
C SER A 63 0.00 -13.32 -16.95
N THR A 64 -0.84 -12.92 -17.92
CA THR A 64 -0.87 -11.53 -18.39
C THR A 64 -1.77 -10.69 -17.48
N TYR A 65 -1.18 -10.02 -16.51
CA TYR A 65 -1.85 -9.11 -15.57
C TYR A 65 -0.93 -7.95 -15.21
N MET A 66 -1.52 -6.91 -14.68
CA MET A 66 -0.80 -5.79 -14.07
C MET A 66 -0.93 -5.89 -12.55
N ASP A 67 0.17 -5.80 -11.83
CA ASP A 67 0.17 -5.69 -10.38
C ASP A 67 -0.19 -4.25 -9.97
N VAL A 68 -1.25 -4.12 -9.17
CA VAL A 68 -1.75 -2.85 -8.64
C VAL A 68 -1.47 -2.81 -7.15
N GLN A 69 -0.50 -1.98 -6.76
CA GLN A 69 -0.09 -1.86 -5.37
C GLN A 69 -1.06 -0.99 -4.56
N VAL A 70 -1.28 -1.39 -3.32
CA VAL A 70 -2.12 -0.66 -2.37
C VAL A 70 -1.24 0.27 -1.54
N ALA A 71 -1.58 1.55 -1.51
CA ALA A 71 -0.93 2.56 -0.68
C ALA A 71 -1.28 2.37 0.80
N GLN A 72 -0.56 3.04 1.69
CA GLN A 72 -0.73 2.87 3.14
C GLN A 72 -2.13 3.25 3.64
N ASP A 73 -2.81 4.15 2.96
CA ASP A 73 -4.18 4.57 3.26
C ASP A 73 -5.24 3.61 2.69
N GLY A 74 -4.83 2.52 2.05
CA GLY A 74 -5.72 1.56 1.42
C GLY A 74 -6.19 1.97 0.02
N THR A 75 -5.74 3.10 -0.52
CA THR A 75 -6.02 3.47 -1.91
C THR A 75 -5.14 2.70 -2.89
N PHE A 76 -5.60 2.57 -4.12
CA PHE A 76 -4.82 1.99 -5.21
C PHE A 76 -5.13 2.70 -6.53
N SER A 77 -4.16 2.67 -7.45
CA SER A 77 -4.30 3.29 -8.76
C SER A 77 -3.48 2.56 -9.81
N ALA A 78 -3.99 2.51 -11.04
CA ALA A 78 -3.32 1.97 -12.21
C ALA A 78 -3.69 2.75 -13.45
N GLY A 79 -2.72 3.04 -14.34
CA GLY A 79 -2.99 3.64 -15.65
C GLY A 79 -3.67 2.63 -16.57
N VAL A 80 -4.83 2.99 -17.11
CA VAL A 80 -5.66 2.13 -17.97
C VAL A 80 -6.29 2.92 -19.12
N TYR A 81 -6.98 2.24 -20.03
CA TYR A 81 -7.73 2.87 -21.11
C TYR A 81 -9.19 3.05 -20.73
N ALA A 82 -9.74 4.24 -20.98
CA ALA A 82 -11.17 4.52 -20.76
C ALA A 82 -12.05 3.64 -21.66
N GLY A 83 -13.26 3.32 -21.18
CA GLY A 83 -14.26 2.56 -21.93
C GLY A 83 -13.98 1.06 -22.04
N LYS A 84 -12.91 0.57 -21.41
CA LYS A 84 -12.57 -0.85 -21.37
C LYS A 84 -13.19 -1.57 -20.16
N THR A 85 -13.20 -2.89 -20.25
CA THR A 85 -13.59 -3.75 -19.12
C THR A 85 -12.35 -4.28 -18.46
N TYR A 86 -12.33 -4.23 -17.12
CA TYR A 86 -11.23 -4.73 -16.31
C TYR A 86 -11.73 -5.70 -15.26
N LYS A 87 -10.88 -6.67 -14.91
CA LYS A 87 -11.10 -7.60 -13.78
C LYS A 87 -10.02 -7.37 -12.74
N LEU A 88 -10.41 -6.97 -11.55
CA LEU A 88 -9.51 -6.76 -10.41
C LEU A 88 -9.68 -7.91 -9.43
N ILE A 89 -8.56 -8.58 -9.11
CA ILE A 89 -8.54 -9.80 -8.30
C ILE A 89 -7.63 -9.59 -7.10
N ARG A 90 -8.15 -9.88 -5.89
CA ARG A 90 -7.34 -9.98 -4.69
C ARG A 90 -6.52 -11.27 -4.73
N GLN A 91 -5.30 -11.21 -4.20
CA GLN A 91 -4.47 -12.39 -4.04
C GLN A 91 -4.59 -12.92 -2.60
N ASN A 92 -4.58 -14.25 -2.47
CA ASN A 92 -4.61 -14.90 -1.17
C ASN A 92 -3.30 -14.68 -0.41
N ASN A 93 -3.38 -14.60 0.92
CA ASN A 93 -2.27 -14.43 1.85
C ASN A 93 -1.46 -13.11 1.69
N LEU A 94 -1.95 -12.15 0.91
CA LEU A 94 -1.27 -10.87 0.70
C LEU A 94 -1.89 -9.69 1.46
N GLY A 95 -2.96 -9.91 2.21
CA GLY A 95 -3.60 -8.86 3.01
C GLY A 95 -3.97 -9.32 4.42
N PRO A 96 -4.18 -8.41 5.38
CA PRO A 96 -4.54 -8.71 6.76
C PRO A 96 -6.04 -9.08 6.91
N TRP A 97 -6.56 -9.85 5.98
CA TRP A 97 -7.98 -10.24 5.85
C TRP A 97 -8.15 -11.67 5.38
N VAL A 98 -9.37 -12.17 5.49
CA VAL A 98 -9.74 -13.51 5.08
C VAL A 98 -9.42 -13.73 3.60
N ASN A 99 -8.80 -14.87 3.34
CA ASN A 99 -8.56 -15.32 1.98
C ASN A 99 -9.86 -15.52 1.23
N HIS A 100 -9.76 -15.34 -0.06
CA HIS A 100 -10.88 -15.43 -0.97
C HIS A 100 -11.19 -16.83 -1.43
N THR A 101 -12.47 -17.03 -1.69
CA THR A 101 -12.97 -18.10 -2.57
C THR A 101 -12.94 -17.63 -4.03
N VAL A 102 -13.07 -18.56 -4.97
CA VAL A 102 -12.84 -18.39 -6.41
C VAL A 102 -13.60 -17.22 -7.08
N ASN A 103 -14.56 -16.58 -6.42
CA ASN A 103 -15.50 -15.65 -7.03
C ASN A 103 -15.28 -14.16 -6.70
N ASP A 104 -14.15 -13.79 -6.16
CA ASP A 104 -13.92 -12.43 -5.67
C ASP A 104 -13.25 -11.50 -6.69
N THR A 105 -13.59 -11.70 -7.93
CA THR A 105 -13.22 -10.81 -9.01
C THR A 105 -14.20 -9.65 -9.07
N ILE A 106 -13.69 -8.42 -8.95
CA ILE A 106 -14.47 -7.23 -9.29
C ILE A 106 -14.34 -7.01 -10.78
N THR A 107 -15.46 -7.10 -11.49
CA THR A 107 -15.52 -6.75 -12.91
C THR A 107 -16.00 -5.31 -13.05
N VAL A 108 -15.16 -4.47 -13.65
CA VAL A 108 -15.47 -3.07 -13.95
C VAL A 108 -15.70 -2.97 -15.44
N ASN A 109 -16.95 -2.76 -15.84
CA ASN A 109 -17.32 -2.65 -17.25
C ASN A 109 -17.33 -1.19 -17.69
N ASN A 110 -16.78 -0.91 -18.89
CA ASN A 110 -16.84 0.40 -19.51
C ASN A 110 -16.33 1.51 -18.55
N TYR A 111 -15.13 1.33 -18.03
CA TYR A 111 -14.57 2.18 -16.97
C TYR A 111 -14.35 3.63 -17.44
N HIS A 112 -14.81 4.60 -16.66
CA HIS A 112 -14.67 6.04 -16.95
C HIS A 112 -14.18 6.87 -15.75
N GLY A 113 -13.61 6.26 -14.72
CA GLY A 113 -12.98 6.98 -13.60
C GLY A 113 -13.74 6.86 -12.28
N GLU A 114 -14.70 5.97 -12.16
CA GLU A 114 -15.40 5.68 -10.92
C GLU A 114 -14.44 5.11 -9.87
N VAL A 115 -14.63 5.50 -8.60
CA VAL A 115 -13.86 4.93 -7.50
C VAL A 115 -14.33 3.52 -7.21
N ILE A 116 -13.42 2.56 -7.34
CA ILE A 116 -13.71 1.15 -7.09
C ILE A 116 -13.53 0.85 -5.60
N GLU A 117 -14.54 0.27 -4.99
CA GLU A 117 -14.41 -0.28 -3.64
C GLU A 117 -14.02 -1.75 -3.71
N MET A 118 -12.85 -2.09 -3.12
CA MET A 118 -12.42 -3.47 -2.92
C MET A 118 -12.86 -3.93 -1.53
N PRO A 119 -13.95 -4.71 -1.41
CA PRO A 119 -14.42 -5.18 -0.12
C PRO A 119 -13.48 -6.27 0.41
N VAL A 120 -13.17 -6.19 1.70
CA VAL A 120 -12.38 -7.18 2.43
C VAL A 120 -13.05 -7.49 3.76
N THR A 121 -12.75 -8.65 4.34
CA THR A 121 -13.13 -9.00 5.72
C THR A 121 -11.86 -9.13 6.53
N PRO A 122 -11.42 -8.09 7.26
CA PRO A 122 -10.21 -8.15 8.05
C PRO A 122 -10.34 -9.14 9.21
N TYR A 123 -9.23 -9.65 9.73
CA TYR A 123 -9.26 -10.46 10.95
C TYR A 123 -9.52 -9.59 12.17
N TYR A 124 -8.88 -8.43 12.21
CA TYR A 124 -9.00 -7.45 13.30
C TYR A 124 -9.15 -6.04 12.76
N LEU A 125 -9.74 -5.17 13.57
CA LEU A 125 -9.75 -3.72 13.38
C LEU A 125 -9.05 -3.05 14.57
N LEU A 126 -8.48 -1.88 14.30
CA LEU A 126 -7.92 -0.99 15.30
C LEU A 126 -8.90 0.19 15.46
N ASP A 127 -9.75 0.10 16.48
CA ASP A 127 -10.80 1.08 16.75
C ASP A 127 -10.34 2.10 17.79
N ASP A 128 -11.02 3.22 17.89
CA ASP A 128 -10.80 4.27 18.89
C ASP A 128 -9.33 4.69 18.97
N ALA A 129 -8.65 4.71 17.82
CA ALA A 129 -7.23 5.00 17.75
C ALA A 129 -6.97 6.47 18.09
N ALA A 130 -6.05 6.70 19.02
CA ALA A 130 -5.61 8.03 19.43
C ALA A 130 -4.11 8.05 19.67
N ALA A 131 -3.47 9.18 19.39
CA ALA A 131 -2.06 9.39 19.68
C ALA A 131 -1.80 10.84 20.12
N ASN A 132 -0.81 11.01 20.97
CA ASN A 132 -0.31 12.31 21.39
C ASN A 132 1.23 12.27 21.55
N CYS A 133 1.84 13.42 21.63
CA CYS A 133 3.24 13.59 21.99
C CYS A 133 3.35 14.66 23.08
N ASN A 134 3.91 14.29 24.21
CA ASN A 134 4.19 15.21 25.30
C ASN A 134 5.71 15.37 25.44
N GLY A 135 6.22 16.56 25.08
CA GLY A 135 7.65 16.73 24.92
C GLY A 135 8.19 15.79 23.84
N ARG A 136 8.92 14.77 24.24
CA ARG A 136 9.48 13.73 23.35
C ARG A 136 8.87 12.35 23.58
N LEU A 137 7.85 12.22 24.42
CA LEU A 137 7.17 10.98 24.68
C LEU A 137 5.93 10.86 23.78
N VAL A 138 6.00 10.00 22.78
CA VAL A 138 4.86 9.62 21.94
C VAL A 138 4.08 8.51 22.62
N THR A 139 2.79 8.73 22.80
CA THR A 139 1.86 7.72 23.32
C THR A 139 0.75 7.49 22.32
N ALA A 140 0.45 6.24 22.02
CA ALA A 140 -0.70 5.91 21.17
C ALA A 140 -1.47 4.74 21.77
N SER A 141 -2.78 4.73 21.55
CA SER A 141 -3.67 3.66 21.98
C SER A 141 -4.69 3.33 20.89
N CYS A 142 -5.14 2.08 20.89
CA CYS A 142 -6.28 1.63 20.09
C CYS A 142 -6.97 0.45 20.77
N LYS A 143 -8.25 0.26 20.46
CA LYS A 143 -9.01 -0.92 20.85
C LYS A 143 -8.89 -1.97 19.75
N ILE A 144 -8.60 -3.21 20.12
CA ILE A 144 -8.51 -4.32 19.17
C ILE A 144 -9.86 -4.99 19.06
N THR A 145 -10.49 -4.91 17.92
CA THR A 145 -11.78 -5.53 17.63
C THR A 145 -11.57 -6.73 16.71
N GLU A 146 -11.91 -7.93 17.18
CA GLU A 146 -11.94 -9.13 16.34
C GLU A 146 -13.16 -9.08 15.42
N VAL A 147 -12.91 -9.24 14.12
CA VAL A 147 -13.96 -9.29 13.08
C VAL A 147 -14.18 -10.74 12.65
N THR A 148 -13.10 -11.46 12.42
CA THR A 148 -13.15 -12.87 12.00
C THR A 148 -12.36 -13.70 13.00
N PRO A 149 -13.02 -14.62 13.73
CA PRO A 149 -12.34 -15.48 14.69
C PRO A 149 -11.43 -16.50 14.00
N GLY A 150 -10.47 -17.02 14.77
CA GLY A 150 -9.61 -18.13 14.36
C GLY A 150 -8.21 -17.74 13.92
N GLN A 151 -7.85 -16.46 13.97
CA GLN A 151 -6.47 -16.01 13.80
C GLN A 151 -5.92 -15.42 15.10
N ASN A 152 -4.72 -15.81 15.47
CA ASN A 152 -4.03 -15.29 16.64
C ASN A 152 -3.29 -13.99 16.30
N ILE A 153 -3.31 -13.05 17.25
CA ILE A 153 -2.49 -11.85 17.16
C ILE A 153 -1.03 -12.26 17.36
N GLU A 154 -0.16 -11.94 16.41
CA GLU A 154 1.29 -12.13 16.56
C GLU A 154 1.90 -10.99 17.36
N LYS A 155 1.56 -9.74 16.98
CA LYS A 155 2.02 -8.54 17.66
C LYS A 155 1.16 -7.32 17.36
N VAL A 156 1.23 -6.36 18.28
CA VAL A 156 0.77 -4.97 18.06
C VAL A 156 1.94 -4.04 18.30
N GLY A 157 2.09 -3.05 17.43
CA GLY A 157 3.19 -2.10 17.50
C GLY A 157 2.74 -0.65 17.35
N LEU A 158 3.48 0.25 17.98
CA LEU A 158 3.51 1.68 17.72
C LEU A 158 4.79 2.00 16.96
N TYR A 159 4.68 2.62 15.81
CA TYR A 159 5.78 2.97 14.92
C TYR A 159 5.80 4.48 14.75
N VAL A 160 6.97 5.10 14.92
CA VAL A 160 7.18 6.54 14.76
C VAL A 160 8.16 6.79 13.62
N GLY A 161 7.82 7.70 12.73
CA GLY A 161 8.61 8.01 11.54
C GLY A 161 8.65 9.51 11.24
N ARG A 162 9.60 9.89 10.38
CA ARG A 162 9.79 11.28 9.92
C ARG A 162 8.75 11.73 8.91
N ASN A 163 8.22 10.78 8.14
CA ASN A 163 7.34 11.01 7.01
C ASN A 163 5.96 10.41 7.28
N ILE A 164 4.98 10.85 6.52
CA ILE A 164 3.62 10.33 6.61
C ILE A 164 3.54 8.83 6.32
N ILE A 165 4.46 8.30 5.48
CA ILE A 165 4.58 6.86 5.23
C ILE A 165 5.40 6.27 6.37
N VAL A 166 4.70 5.71 7.37
CA VAL A 166 5.29 5.10 8.55
C VAL A 166 4.65 3.74 8.81
N ASP A 167 5.47 2.74 9.06
CA ASP A 167 5.07 1.35 9.29
C ASP A 167 6.17 0.58 10.05
N ASP A 168 6.01 -0.73 10.19
CA ASP A 168 6.96 -1.62 10.87
C ASP A 168 8.34 -1.69 10.19
N VAL A 169 8.45 -1.28 8.93
CA VAL A 169 9.71 -1.22 8.16
C VAL A 169 10.23 0.21 8.03
N ARG A 170 9.32 1.17 7.86
CA ARG A 170 9.63 2.59 7.65
C ARG A 170 9.33 3.38 8.92
N ASN A 171 10.28 3.42 9.83
CA ASN A 171 10.22 4.15 11.09
C ASN A 171 11.60 4.75 11.42
N LEU A 172 11.76 5.34 12.59
CA LEU A 172 13.02 5.93 13.03
C LEU A 172 14.14 4.90 13.33
N GLY A 173 13.87 3.61 13.23
CA GLY A 173 14.79 2.54 13.60
C GLY A 173 14.72 2.18 15.09
N GLU A 174 15.79 1.62 15.63
CA GLU A 174 15.86 1.19 17.02
C GLU A 174 15.49 2.32 17.98
N GLY A 175 14.58 2.07 18.91
CA GLY A 175 14.01 3.09 19.79
C GLY A 175 12.84 3.89 19.19
N GLY A 176 12.65 3.87 17.87
CA GLY A 176 11.56 4.58 17.18
C GLY A 176 10.28 3.76 17.04
N TYR A 177 10.21 2.60 17.66
CA TYR A 177 9.01 1.76 17.70
C TYR A 177 8.93 0.99 19.02
N LYS A 178 7.73 0.53 19.35
CA LYS A 178 7.46 -0.36 20.49
C LYS A 178 6.46 -1.41 20.06
N GLU A 179 6.76 -2.68 20.32
CA GLU A 179 5.90 -3.82 20.00
C GLU A 179 5.57 -4.63 21.26
N THR A 180 4.43 -5.30 21.25
CA THR A 180 3.99 -6.23 22.29
C THR A 180 3.23 -7.39 21.65
N ASN A 181 3.38 -8.59 22.21
CA ASN A 181 2.62 -9.80 21.86
C ASN A 181 1.62 -10.19 22.98
N ALA A 182 1.65 -9.50 24.11
CA ALA A 182 0.75 -9.75 25.24
C ALA A 182 -0.58 -9.00 25.06
N VAL A 183 -1.34 -9.36 23.99
CA VAL A 183 -2.55 -8.64 23.57
C VAL A 183 -3.64 -9.64 23.22
N GLN A 184 -4.88 -9.31 23.56
CA GLN A 184 -6.07 -10.08 23.23
C GLN A 184 -7.14 -9.21 22.56
N ALA A 185 -8.01 -9.85 21.80
CA ALA A 185 -9.19 -9.19 21.25
C ALA A 185 -10.06 -8.56 22.35
N GLY A 186 -10.68 -7.43 22.06
CA GLY A 186 -11.51 -6.66 22.98
C GLY A 186 -10.73 -5.72 23.90
N GLN A 187 -9.41 -5.83 23.98
CA GLN A 187 -8.57 -4.97 24.83
C GLN A 187 -8.23 -3.65 24.15
N THR A 188 -8.06 -2.61 24.97
CA THR A 188 -7.39 -1.38 24.58
C THR A 188 -5.90 -1.52 24.89
N VAL A 189 -5.07 -1.35 23.86
CA VAL A 189 -3.60 -1.38 23.97
C VAL A 189 -3.09 0.04 23.93
N SER A 190 -2.19 0.37 24.85
CA SER A 190 -1.47 1.64 24.88
C SER A 190 0.03 1.37 24.86
N LEU A 191 0.73 2.01 23.91
CA LEU A 191 2.17 1.89 23.73
C LEU A 191 2.82 3.27 23.75
N GLN A 192 4.09 3.30 24.15
CA GLN A 192 4.87 4.53 24.23
C GLN A 192 6.22 4.37 23.55
N VAL A 193 6.66 5.43 22.88
CA VAL A 193 8.00 5.58 22.28
C VAL A 193 8.61 6.86 22.80
N ASP A 194 9.77 6.74 23.43
CA ASP A 194 10.54 7.88 23.94
C ASP A 194 11.54 8.35 22.86
N LEU A 195 11.37 9.57 22.40
CA LEU A 195 12.20 10.20 21.38
C LEU A 195 13.39 10.97 21.96
N SER A 196 13.62 10.96 23.27
CA SER A 196 14.70 11.72 23.92
C SER A 196 16.10 11.30 23.48
N GLY A 197 16.26 10.02 23.08
CA GLY A 197 17.51 9.49 22.56
C GLY A 197 17.82 9.89 21.10
N PHE A 198 16.91 10.54 20.40
CA PHE A 198 17.10 10.91 19.00
C PHE A 198 17.60 12.35 18.85
N SER A 199 18.64 12.55 18.06
CA SER A 199 19.09 13.87 17.66
C SER A 199 18.17 14.47 16.58
N ILE A 200 18.13 15.81 16.52
CA ILE A 200 17.39 16.52 15.47
C ILE A 200 18.37 16.83 14.32
N ASN A 201 18.20 16.17 13.19
CA ASN A 201 19.02 16.40 11.99
C ASN A 201 18.32 15.87 10.71
N SER A 202 19.05 15.77 9.60
CA SER A 202 18.52 15.34 8.31
C SER A 202 18.64 13.85 8.00
N THR A 203 19.20 13.03 8.91
CA THR A 203 19.34 11.58 8.68
C THR A 203 18.01 10.86 8.83
N ASN A 204 17.86 9.72 8.18
CA ASN A 204 16.59 8.96 8.19
C ASN A 204 16.19 8.41 9.58
N THR A 205 17.17 8.24 10.47
CA THR A 205 16.98 7.71 11.82
C THR A 205 17.03 8.80 12.90
N SER A 206 16.85 10.07 12.55
CA SER A 206 16.82 11.20 13.47
C SER A 206 15.47 11.90 13.45
N LEU A 207 15.21 12.76 14.43
CA LEU A 207 14.03 13.62 14.41
C LEU A 207 14.17 14.69 13.32
N PRO A 208 13.09 15.00 12.61
CA PRO A 208 13.10 16.03 11.58
C PRO A 208 13.14 17.43 12.18
N GLN A 209 13.81 18.35 11.49
CA GLN A 209 13.85 19.78 11.87
C GLN A 209 12.50 20.49 11.79
N THR A 210 11.50 19.84 11.20
CA THR A 210 10.14 20.38 11.07
C THR A 210 9.37 20.43 12.39
N GLY A 211 9.89 19.83 13.48
CA GLY A 211 9.26 19.83 14.79
C GLY A 211 8.06 18.86 14.93
N PHE A 212 7.85 17.96 13.98
CA PHE A 212 6.79 16.95 14.08
C PHE A 212 7.23 15.60 13.51
N VAL A 213 6.62 14.55 14.01
CA VAL A 213 6.76 13.16 13.55
C VAL A 213 5.40 12.61 13.18
N TYR A 214 5.39 11.47 12.51
CA TYR A 214 4.18 10.69 12.27
C TYR A 214 4.23 9.40 13.07
N ALA A 215 3.08 9.00 13.60
CA ALA A 215 2.95 7.76 14.36
C ALA A 215 1.78 6.94 13.84
N ARG A 216 1.91 5.61 13.87
CA ARG A 216 0.84 4.66 13.54
C ARG A 216 0.89 3.47 14.49
N MET A 217 -0.28 2.95 14.83
CA MET A 217 -0.37 1.62 15.43
C MET A 217 -0.65 0.59 14.34
N GLY A 218 -0.05 -0.59 14.47
CA GLY A 218 -0.24 -1.69 13.54
C GLY A 218 -0.43 -3.01 14.27
N LEU A 219 -1.22 -3.93 13.68
CA LEU A 219 -1.46 -5.26 14.21
C LEU A 219 -1.10 -6.29 13.14
N LYS A 220 -0.31 -7.29 13.52
CA LYS A 220 0.03 -8.46 12.73
C LYS A 220 -0.67 -9.69 13.28
N VAL A 221 -1.24 -10.51 12.39
CA VAL A 221 -1.75 -11.83 12.74
C VAL A 221 -0.74 -12.92 12.37
N THR A 222 -0.76 -14.01 13.10
CA THR A 222 0.15 -15.14 12.88
C THR A 222 -0.04 -15.73 11.48
N GLY A 223 1.08 -15.93 10.78
CA GLY A 223 1.10 -16.56 9.45
C GLY A 223 0.73 -15.64 8.29
N ILE A 224 0.51 -14.33 8.53
CA ILE A 224 0.25 -13.34 7.48
C ILE A 224 1.24 -12.19 7.64
N ASP A 225 2.00 -11.90 6.59
CA ASP A 225 3.03 -10.85 6.63
C ASP A 225 2.44 -9.44 6.60
N ALA A 226 1.28 -9.28 5.98
CA ALA A 226 0.62 -8.00 5.92
C ALA A 226 0.01 -7.61 7.27
N MET A 227 0.24 -6.37 7.67
CA MET A 227 -0.33 -5.78 8.87
C MET A 227 -1.48 -4.85 8.52
N ILE A 228 -2.48 -4.77 9.45
CA ILE A 228 -3.46 -3.70 9.46
C ILE A 228 -2.95 -2.56 10.32
N PHE A 229 -3.23 -1.32 9.91
CA PHE A 229 -2.75 -0.13 10.58
C PHE A 229 -3.89 0.86 10.89
N THR A 230 -3.62 1.78 11.82
CA THR A 230 -4.40 3.00 11.97
C THR A 230 -4.05 4.00 10.86
N GLU A 231 -4.82 5.06 10.72
CA GLU A 231 -4.35 6.24 9.99
C GLU A 231 -3.07 6.82 10.64
N PRO A 232 -2.26 7.57 9.89
CA PRO A 232 -1.08 8.21 10.45
C PRO A 232 -1.46 9.46 11.26
N PHE A 233 -0.97 9.53 12.50
CA PHE A 233 -1.09 10.69 13.37
C PHE A 233 0.10 11.61 13.18
N LYS A 234 -0.13 12.88 12.87
CA LYS A 234 0.90 13.92 12.84
C LYS A 234 1.03 14.54 14.22
N LEU A 235 2.19 14.41 14.86
CA LEU A 235 2.43 14.78 16.24
C LEU A 235 3.58 15.79 16.33
N ALA A 236 3.34 16.95 16.92
CA ALA A 236 4.39 17.90 17.24
C ALA A 236 5.17 17.39 18.47
N PHE A 237 6.51 17.52 18.43
CA PHE A 237 7.37 17.27 19.58
C PHE A 237 8.07 18.57 19.98
N SER A 238 8.44 18.68 21.23
CA SER A 238 9.23 19.80 21.77
C SER A 238 10.51 19.29 22.43
N GLU A 239 11.48 20.17 22.53
CA GLU A 239 12.73 19.88 23.24
C GLU A 239 12.54 19.73 24.75
#